data_1d15f023b35cdea6bf05506438715537
#
_entry.id   1d15f023b35cdea6bf05506438715537
#
_cell.length_a   1.000
_cell.length_b   1.000
_cell.length_c   1.000
_cell.angle_alpha   90.00
_cell.angle_beta   90.00
_cell.angle_gamma   90.00
#
_symmetry.space_group_name_H-M   'P 1'
#
loop_
_entity.id
_entity.type
_entity.pdbx_description
1 polymer ?
#
loop_
_entity_poly.entity_id
_entity_poly.type
_entity_poly.pdbx_seq_one_letter_code
_entity_poly.pdbx_strand_id
1 'polypeptide(L)'
;MTLRPFRRGYERFLEWICIVLMAALAAEVTAGVVFRYSGHSLVWYDEVATILLAWVTFYGSALAVLKHAHMGVPEIVRMLPPGPRVAAAVLAQLCTLAFFVLLAWVGYSILEVLATDRLVSLPQVSVAYANSAIPIGAVLFVVGQLLVFPEVLREARRDARRVEESA
;
A
#
# COMPACT_ATOMS: atom_id res chain seq x y z
N MET A 1 25.09 -6.10 0.32
CA MET A 1 24.82 -6.85 -0.93
C MET A 1 23.70 -7.89 -0.82
N THR A 2 23.26 -8.26 0.35
CA THR A 2 22.27 -9.36 0.61
C THR A 2 20.79 -8.95 0.48
N LEU A 3 20.43 -7.68 0.40
CA LEU A 3 19.02 -7.24 0.36
C LEU A 3 18.36 -7.34 -1.04
N ARG A 4 19.14 -7.39 -2.12
CA ARG A 4 18.60 -7.47 -3.49
C ARG A 4 17.78 -8.74 -3.80
N PRO A 5 18.21 -9.97 -3.41
CA PRO A 5 17.42 -11.15 -3.66
C PRO A 5 16.13 -11.19 -2.83
N PHE A 6 16.20 -10.74 -1.57
CA PHE A 6 15.02 -10.62 -0.69
C PHE A 6 14.00 -9.64 -1.25
N ARG A 7 14.43 -8.45 -1.66
CA ARG A 7 13.57 -7.43 -2.28
C ARG A 7 12.85 -7.98 -3.51
N ARG A 8 13.57 -8.68 -4.43
CA ARG A 8 12.94 -9.28 -5.62
C ARG A 8 11.92 -10.35 -5.28
N GLY A 9 12.18 -11.19 -4.27
CA GLY A 9 11.23 -12.18 -3.78
C GLY A 9 9.97 -11.52 -3.23
N TYR A 10 10.15 -10.51 -2.39
CA TYR A 10 9.07 -9.74 -1.78
C TYR A 10 8.24 -8.98 -2.83
N GLU A 11 8.88 -8.35 -3.81
CA GLU A 11 8.22 -7.67 -4.93
C GLU A 11 7.35 -8.65 -5.74
N ARG A 12 7.89 -9.81 -6.14
CA ARG A 12 7.13 -10.84 -6.85
C ARG A 12 5.96 -11.37 -6.03
N PHE A 13 6.15 -11.57 -4.75
CA PHE A 13 5.08 -12.01 -3.84
C PHE A 13 3.91 -11.01 -3.83
N LEU A 14 4.19 -9.71 -3.67
CA LEU A 14 3.16 -8.68 -3.71
C LEU A 14 2.54 -8.55 -5.10
N GLU A 15 3.31 -8.68 -6.19
CA GLU A 15 2.78 -8.69 -7.56
C GLU A 15 1.75 -9.80 -7.75
N TRP A 16 2.07 -11.03 -7.34
CA TRP A 16 1.14 -12.15 -7.45
C TRP A 16 -0.12 -11.93 -6.63
N ILE A 17 -0.01 -11.44 -5.40
CA ILE A 17 -1.19 -11.12 -4.58
C ILE A 17 -2.05 -10.06 -5.28
N CYS A 18 -1.45 -8.98 -5.76
CA CYS A 18 -2.20 -7.92 -6.45
C CYS A 18 -2.88 -8.44 -7.71
N ILE A 19 -2.22 -9.29 -8.51
CA ILE A 19 -2.81 -9.89 -9.71
C ILE A 19 -4.02 -10.77 -9.34
N VAL A 20 -3.89 -11.61 -8.32
CA VAL A 20 -4.99 -12.49 -7.88
C VAL A 20 -6.16 -11.67 -7.34
N LEU A 21 -5.88 -10.67 -6.51
CA LEU A 21 -6.93 -9.79 -5.95
C LEU A 21 -7.64 -8.98 -7.05
N MET A 22 -6.89 -8.45 -8.02
CA MET A 22 -7.47 -7.75 -9.17
C MET A 22 -8.33 -8.66 -10.04
N ALA A 23 -7.87 -9.89 -10.30
CA ALA A 23 -8.63 -10.87 -11.06
C ALA A 23 -9.91 -11.27 -10.30
N ALA A 24 -9.81 -11.48 -8.98
CA ALA A 24 -10.96 -11.78 -8.13
C ALA A 24 -11.98 -10.62 -8.13
N LEU A 25 -11.50 -9.38 -7.97
CA LEU A 25 -12.35 -8.19 -8.02
C LEU A 25 -13.04 -8.04 -9.38
N ALA A 26 -12.32 -8.25 -10.48
CA ALA A 26 -12.88 -8.18 -11.82
C ALA A 26 -13.95 -9.27 -12.06
N ALA A 27 -13.68 -10.51 -11.59
CA ALA A 27 -14.64 -11.60 -11.67
C ALA A 27 -15.90 -11.32 -10.85
N GLU A 28 -15.71 -10.83 -9.60
CA GLU A 28 -16.79 -10.47 -8.69
C GLU A 28 -17.69 -9.38 -9.28
N VAL A 29 -17.11 -8.28 -9.76
CA VAL A 29 -17.85 -7.18 -10.37
C VAL A 29 -18.58 -7.65 -11.62
N THR A 30 -17.93 -8.47 -12.46
CA THR A 30 -18.58 -9.03 -13.66
C THR A 30 -19.75 -9.95 -13.30
N ALA A 31 -19.57 -10.83 -12.33
CA ALA A 31 -20.64 -11.70 -11.85
C ALA A 31 -21.82 -10.89 -11.28
N GLY A 32 -21.55 -9.89 -10.44
CA GLY A 32 -22.57 -9.02 -9.89
C GLY A 32 -23.43 -8.33 -10.98
N VAL A 33 -22.76 -7.83 -12.02
CA VAL A 33 -23.45 -7.22 -13.17
C VAL A 33 -24.32 -8.25 -13.91
N VAL A 34 -23.79 -9.44 -14.21
CA VAL A 34 -24.54 -10.50 -14.92
C VAL A 34 -25.76 -10.95 -14.14
N PHE A 35 -25.61 -11.21 -12.83
CA PHE A 35 -26.73 -11.60 -11.98
C PHE A 35 -27.78 -10.51 -11.84
N ARG A 36 -27.36 -9.25 -11.79
CA ARG A 36 -28.28 -8.11 -11.76
C ARG A 36 -29.11 -7.99 -13.05
N TYR A 37 -28.49 -8.19 -14.21
CA TYR A 37 -29.20 -8.22 -15.49
C TYR A 37 -30.15 -9.41 -15.64
N SER A 38 -29.84 -10.53 -14.99
CA SER A 38 -30.68 -11.74 -14.96
C SER A 38 -31.86 -11.64 -13.98
N GLY A 39 -32.06 -10.50 -13.31
CA GLY A 39 -33.12 -10.30 -12.34
C GLY A 39 -32.91 -10.95 -10.97
N HIS A 40 -31.72 -11.53 -10.73
CA HIS A 40 -31.34 -12.19 -9.46
C HIS A 40 -30.18 -11.42 -8.82
N SER A 41 -30.45 -10.25 -8.26
CA SER A 41 -29.43 -9.43 -7.60
C SER A 41 -28.84 -10.15 -6.39
N LEU A 42 -27.49 -10.25 -6.33
CA LEU A 42 -26.77 -10.80 -5.18
C LEU A 42 -26.64 -9.72 -4.10
N VAL A 43 -27.16 -9.98 -2.91
CA VAL A 43 -27.19 -9.00 -1.82
C VAL A 43 -25.78 -8.71 -1.25
N TRP A 44 -24.89 -9.70 -1.28
CA TRP A 44 -23.54 -9.64 -0.72
C TRP A 44 -22.47 -9.07 -1.67
N TYR A 45 -22.81 -8.89 -2.93
CA TYR A 45 -21.91 -8.45 -4.00
C TYR A 45 -21.17 -7.13 -3.66
N ASP A 46 -21.91 -6.09 -3.29
CA ASP A 46 -21.31 -4.76 -3.02
C ASP A 46 -20.34 -4.80 -1.82
N GLU A 47 -20.66 -5.62 -0.82
CA GLU A 47 -19.87 -5.77 0.39
C GLU A 47 -18.55 -6.50 0.10
N VAL A 48 -18.59 -7.59 -0.66
CA VAL A 48 -17.39 -8.35 -1.07
C VAL A 48 -16.52 -7.52 -2.01
N ALA A 49 -17.11 -6.82 -3.00
CA ALA A 49 -16.36 -5.95 -3.89
C ALA A 49 -15.62 -4.84 -3.13
N THR A 50 -16.26 -4.22 -2.14
CA THR A 50 -15.63 -3.19 -1.29
C THR A 50 -14.46 -3.75 -0.48
N ILE A 51 -14.59 -4.96 0.06
CA ILE A 51 -13.51 -5.64 0.79
C ILE A 51 -12.33 -5.91 -0.15
N LEU A 52 -12.58 -6.50 -1.31
CA LEU A 52 -11.53 -6.79 -2.29
C LEU A 52 -10.83 -5.51 -2.77
N LEU A 53 -11.59 -4.43 -2.97
CA LEU A 53 -11.02 -3.13 -3.34
C LEU A 53 -10.09 -2.58 -2.26
N ALA A 54 -10.48 -2.68 -0.98
CA ALA A 54 -9.62 -2.30 0.13
C ALA A 54 -8.31 -3.10 0.15
N TRP A 55 -8.39 -4.42 -0.02
CA TRP A 55 -7.22 -5.29 -0.08
C TRP A 55 -6.30 -4.94 -1.26
N VAL A 56 -6.85 -4.75 -2.47
CA VAL A 56 -6.09 -4.29 -3.65
C VAL A 56 -5.38 -2.97 -3.37
N THR A 57 -6.06 -2.03 -2.75
CA THR A 57 -5.52 -0.70 -2.46
C THR A 57 -4.33 -0.77 -1.50
N PHE A 58 -4.46 -1.49 -0.39
CA PHE A 58 -3.39 -1.59 0.60
C PHE A 58 -2.19 -2.41 0.11
N TYR A 59 -2.43 -3.54 -0.55
CA TYR A 59 -1.34 -4.36 -1.11
C TYR A 59 -0.69 -3.68 -2.32
N GLY A 60 -1.49 -3.01 -3.15
CA GLY A 60 -1.01 -2.22 -4.29
C GLY A 60 -0.14 -1.04 -3.85
N SER A 61 -0.50 -0.36 -2.74
CA SER A 61 0.32 0.73 -2.20
C SER A 61 1.69 0.23 -1.72
N ALA A 62 1.75 -0.94 -1.06
CA ALA A 62 3.01 -1.56 -0.65
C ALA A 62 3.88 -1.95 -1.87
N LEU A 63 3.28 -2.45 -2.95
CA LEU A 63 3.97 -2.74 -4.20
C LEU A 63 4.47 -1.46 -4.89
N ALA A 64 3.68 -0.39 -4.89
CA ALA A 64 4.04 0.89 -5.49
C ALA A 64 5.30 1.50 -4.86
N VAL A 65 5.47 1.36 -3.55
CA VAL A 65 6.69 1.79 -2.85
C VAL A 65 7.92 1.07 -3.38
N LEU A 66 7.86 -0.26 -3.53
CA LEU A 66 8.98 -1.07 -4.01
C LEU A 66 9.39 -0.72 -5.44
N LYS A 67 8.42 -0.32 -6.27
CA LYS A 67 8.64 0.09 -7.68
C LYS A 67 9.00 1.56 -7.84
N HIS A 68 9.26 2.29 -6.74
CA HIS A 68 9.48 3.75 -6.75
C HIS A 68 8.33 4.53 -7.44
N ALA A 69 7.15 3.91 -7.55
CA ALA A 69 5.95 4.53 -8.11
C ALA A 69 5.12 5.26 -7.05
N HIS A 70 5.60 5.30 -5.79
CA HIS A 70 4.96 6.10 -4.75
C HIS A 70 5.24 7.58 -5.04
N MET A 71 4.19 8.32 -5.30
CA MET A 71 4.28 9.72 -5.75
C MET A 71 4.96 10.59 -4.69
N GLY A 72 6.23 10.92 -4.93
CA GLY A 72 6.84 12.13 -4.39
C GLY A 72 6.63 13.27 -5.38
N VAL A 73 6.87 14.50 -4.97
CA VAL A 73 6.93 15.64 -5.87
C VAL A 73 8.42 16.00 -6.09
N PRO A 74 9.14 15.20 -6.92
CA PRO A 74 10.58 15.35 -7.10
C PRO A 74 10.93 16.73 -7.66
N GLU A 75 10.05 17.32 -8.47
CA GLU A 75 10.25 18.66 -9.04
C GLU A 75 10.38 19.73 -7.96
N ILE A 76 9.50 19.74 -6.95
CA ILE A 76 9.56 20.73 -5.85
C ILE A 76 10.83 20.50 -5.02
N VAL A 77 11.18 19.26 -4.74
CA VAL A 77 12.39 18.92 -3.97
C VAL A 77 13.66 19.30 -4.74
N ARG A 78 13.65 19.20 -6.08
CA ARG A 78 14.78 19.61 -6.94
C ARG A 78 14.99 21.10 -7.01
N MET A 79 13.99 21.92 -6.72
CA MET A 79 14.11 23.38 -6.62
C MET A 79 14.84 23.84 -5.36
N LEU A 80 14.97 22.96 -4.34
CA LEU A 80 15.67 23.30 -3.10
C LEU A 80 17.18 23.22 -3.27
N PRO A 81 17.95 24.08 -2.53
CA PRO A 81 19.41 23.94 -2.41
C PRO A 81 19.83 22.55 -1.91
N PRO A 82 21.09 22.12 -2.16
CA PRO A 82 21.54 20.74 -1.88
C PRO A 82 21.29 20.27 -0.46
N GLY A 83 21.58 21.09 0.55
CA GLY A 83 21.38 20.74 1.98
C GLY A 83 19.90 20.53 2.36
N PRO A 84 19.03 21.53 2.19
CA PRO A 84 17.60 21.41 2.42
C PRO A 84 16.91 20.30 1.62
N ARG A 85 17.40 19.96 0.43
CA ARG A 85 16.87 18.87 -0.41
C ARG A 85 16.97 17.51 0.27
N VAL A 86 18.15 17.19 0.83
CA VAL A 86 18.34 15.92 1.55
C VAL A 86 17.50 15.88 2.82
N ALA A 87 17.43 17.00 3.54
CA ALA A 87 16.61 17.10 4.75
C ALA A 87 15.11 16.91 4.45
N ALA A 88 14.60 17.52 3.38
CA ALA A 88 13.22 17.37 2.95
C ALA A 88 12.90 15.91 2.54
N ALA A 89 13.80 15.26 1.80
CA ALA A 89 13.62 13.87 1.41
C ALA A 89 13.58 12.92 2.64
N VAL A 90 14.48 13.13 3.61
CA VAL A 90 14.50 12.35 4.85
C VAL A 90 13.25 12.61 5.69
N LEU A 91 12.84 13.88 5.82
CA LEU A 91 11.64 14.25 6.58
C LEU A 91 10.39 13.63 5.97
N ALA A 92 10.21 13.73 4.66
CA ALA A 92 9.09 13.10 3.95
C ALA A 92 9.04 11.59 4.19
N GLN A 93 10.20 10.93 4.11
CA GLN A 93 10.32 9.51 4.35
C GLN A 93 9.96 9.11 5.79
N LEU A 94 10.42 9.90 6.77
CA LEU A 94 10.10 9.67 8.19
C LEU A 94 8.62 9.92 8.49
N CYS A 95 8.02 10.97 7.93
CA CYS A 95 6.59 11.24 8.08
C CYS A 95 5.74 10.11 7.49
N THR A 96 6.08 9.62 6.30
CA THR A 96 5.39 8.49 5.67
C THR A 96 5.52 7.23 6.53
N LEU A 97 6.72 6.93 7.00
CA LEU A 97 6.96 5.76 7.86
C LEU A 97 6.17 5.86 9.17
N ALA A 98 6.20 7.02 9.84
CA ALA A 98 5.47 7.27 11.08
C ALA A 98 3.95 7.11 10.87
N PHE A 99 3.43 7.63 9.77
CA PHE A 99 2.02 7.47 9.40
C PHE A 99 1.62 6.00 9.25
N PHE A 100 2.38 5.21 8.49
CA PHE A 100 2.03 3.81 8.27
C PHE A 100 2.26 2.92 9.51
N VAL A 101 3.22 3.25 10.36
CA VAL A 101 3.40 2.58 11.66
C VAL A 101 2.21 2.87 12.57
N LEU A 102 1.77 4.14 12.63
CA LEU A 102 0.58 4.53 13.39
C LEU A 102 -0.68 3.83 12.83
N LEU A 103 -0.82 3.79 11.50
CA LEU A 103 -1.93 3.13 10.83
C LEU A 103 -1.97 1.62 11.13
N ALA A 104 -0.81 0.96 11.16
CA ALA A 104 -0.70 -0.45 11.54
C ALA A 104 -1.14 -0.68 12.99
N TRP A 105 -0.68 0.19 13.90
CA TRP A 105 -1.03 0.11 15.33
C TRP A 105 -2.53 0.33 15.56
N VAL A 106 -3.06 1.44 15.06
CA VAL A 106 -4.49 1.78 15.23
C VAL A 106 -5.37 0.75 14.51
N GLY A 107 -4.98 0.35 13.29
CA GLY A 107 -5.69 -0.68 12.53
C GLY A 107 -5.75 -2.01 13.28
N TYR A 108 -4.67 -2.42 13.94
CA TYR A 108 -4.66 -3.61 14.77
C TYR A 108 -5.59 -3.48 15.99
N SER A 109 -5.52 -2.35 16.70
CA SER A 109 -6.36 -2.10 17.88
C SER A 109 -7.86 -2.11 17.56
N ILE A 110 -8.24 -1.64 16.38
CA ILE A 110 -9.64 -1.63 15.92
C ILE A 110 -10.12 -3.06 15.63
N LEU A 111 -9.26 -3.98 15.21
CA LEU A 111 -9.68 -5.36 14.91
C LEU A 111 -10.29 -6.07 16.13
N GLU A 112 -9.79 -5.79 17.33
CA GLU A 112 -10.33 -6.37 18.56
C GLU A 112 -11.78 -5.92 18.80
N VAL A 113 -12.08 -4.65 18.52
CA VAL A 113 -13.43 -4.09 18.65
C VAL A 113 -14.36 -4.66 17.57
N LEU A 114 -13.87 -4.80 16.33
CA LEU A 114 -14.64 -5.30 15.20
C LEU A 114 -14.79 -6.83 15.19
N ALA A 115 -14.11 -7.55 16.05
CA ALA A 115 -14.14 -9.02 16.08
C ALA A 115 -15.55 -9.58 16.39
N THR A 116 -16.34 -8.84 17.16
CA THR A 116 -17.73 -9.18 17.49
C THR A 116 -18.74 -8.81 16.41
N ASP A 117 -18.40 -7.87 15.57
CA ASP A 117 -19.28 -7.38 14.51
C ASP A 117 -19.29 -8.32 13.30
N ARG A 118 -20.44 -8.42 12.65
CA ARG A 118 -20.66 -9.27 11.49
C ARG A 118 -21.04 -8.43 10.28
N LEU A 119 -20.65 -8.90 9.09
CA LEU A 119 -21.06 -8.28 7.83
C LEU A 119 -22.58 -8.36 7.68
N VAL A 120 -23.18 -7.32 7.12
CA VAL A 120 -24.64 -7.23 7.00
C VAL A 120 -25.18 -8.27 6.02
N SER A 121 -24.51 -8.45 4.90
CA SER A 121 -24.91 -9.40 3.86
C SER A 121 -24.38 -10.82 4.10
N LEU A 122 -23.32 -10.96 4.91
CA LEU A 122 -22.66 -12.23 5.23
C LEU A 122 -22.45 -12.37 6.74
N PRO A 123 -23.52 -12.68 7.54
CA PRO A 123 -23.43 -12.76 9.00
C PRO A 123 -22.45 -13.80 9.54
N GLN A 124 -21.98 -14.71 8.68
CA GLN A 124 -20.98 -15.73 9.03
C GLN A 124 -19.55 -15.17 9.06
N VAL A 125 -19.32 -14.00 8.41
CA VAL A 125 -18.01 -13.37 8.28
C VAL A 125 -17.92 -12.19 9.24
N SER A 126 -16.83 -12.13 10.02
CA SER A 126 -16.56 -10.98 10.89
C SER A 126 -16.05 -9.78 10.10
N VAL A 127 -16.50 -8.60 10.50
CA VAL A 127 -16.02 -7.31 9.97
C VAL A 127 -14.50 -7.16 10.18
N ALA A 128 -13.93 -7.79 11.21
CA ALA A 128 -12.50 -7.79 11.46
C ALA A 128 -11.69 -8.39 10.29
N TYR A 129 -12.20 -9.43 9.60
CA TYR A 129 -11.52 -9.98 8.42
C TYR A 129 -11.45 -8.98 7.27
N ALA A 130 -12.53 -8.25 7.03
CA ALA A 130 -12.56 -7.21 6.00
C ALA A 130 -11.54 -6.11 6.30
N ASN A 131 -11.52 -5.62 7.55
CA ASN A 131 -10.66 -4.53 7.99
C ASN A 131 -9.20 -4.95 8.25
N SER A 132 -8.88 -6.25 8.29
CA SER A 132 -7.50 -6.73 8.46
C SER A 132 -6.57 -6.32 7.30
N ALA A 133 -7.12 -5.92 6.15
CA ALA A 133 -6.36 -5.32 5.04
C ALA A 133 -5.54 -4.10 5.50
N ILE A 134 -6.07 -3.30 6.42
CA ILE A 134 -5.45 -2.06 6.90
C ILE A 134 -4.14 -2.33 7.65
N PRO A 135 -4.13 -3.06 8.79
CA PRO A 135 -2.88 -3.29 9.51
C PRO A 135 -1.90 -4.18 8.74
N ILE A 136 -2.39 -5.19 8.02
CA ILE A 136 -1.52 -6.06 7.23
C ILE A 136 -0.86 -5.25 6.10
N GLY A 137 -1.65 -4.50 5.32
CA GLY A 137 -1.12 -3.67 4.24
C GLY A 137 -0.18 -2.58 4.73
N ALA A 138 -0.49 -1.96 5.88
CA ALA A 138 0.38 -0.96 6.50
C ALA A 138 1.74 -1.56 6.91
N VAL A 139 1.76 -2.76 7.49
CA VAL A 139 3.02 -3.47 7.81
C VAL A 139 3.80 -3.81 6.54
N LEU A 140 3.13 -4.32 5.50
CA LEU A 140 3.77 -4.60 4.21
C LEU A 140 4.36 -3.33 3.58
N PHE A 141 3.65 -2.21 3.66
CA PHE A 141 4.13 -0.92 3.20
C PHE A 141 5.40 -0.49 3.97
N VAL A 142 5.38 -0.56 5.30
CA VAL A 142 6.54 -0.24 6.16
C VAL A 142 7.75 -1.09 5.78
N VAL A 143 7.58 -2.39 5.57
CA VAL A 143 8.66 -3.28 5.11
C VAL A 143 9.20 -2.83 3.76
N GLY A 144 8.32 -2.55 2.78
CA GLY A 144 8.70 -2.01 1.47
C GLY A 144 9.48 -0.71 1.58
N GLN A 145 9.00 0.23 2.41
CA GLN A 145 9.61 1.52 2.67
C GLN A 145 11.02 1.39 3.25
N LEU A 146 11.22 0.49 4.23
CA LEU A 146 12.54 0.24 4.82
C LEU A 146 13.53 -0.37 3.81
N LEU A 147 13.05 -1.21 2.90
CA LEU A 147 13.90 -1.80 1.84
C LEU A 147 14.35 -0.77 0.80
N VAL A 148 13.53 0.23 0.53
CA VAL A 148 13.80 1.29 -0.46
C VAL A 148 14.55 2.48 0.14
N PHE A 149 14.44 2.71 1.45
CA PHE A 149 15.04 3.84 2.16
C PHE A 149 16.52 4.10 1.83
N PRO A 150 17.42 3.08 1.79
CA PRO A 150 18.83 3.31 1.48
C PRO A 150 19.06 3.82 0.05
N GLU A 151 18.17 3.48 -0.88
CA GLU A 151 18.26 3.91 -2.29
C GLU A 151 17.82 5.36 -2.43
N VAL A 152 16.70 5.72 -1.83
CA VAL A 152 16.19 7.10 -1.79
C VAL A 152 17.22 8.05 -1.20
N LEU A 153 17.87 7.65 -0.09
CA LEU A 153 18.90 8.46 0.54
C LEU A 153 20.15 8.63 -0.33
N ARG A 154 20.54 7.58 -1.07
CA ARG A 154 21.68 7.64 -2.01
C ARG A 154 21.38 8.54 -3.20
N GLU A 155 20.17 8.48 -3.74
CA GLU A 155 19.73 9.34 -4.85
C GLU A 155 19.70 10.80 -4.43
N ALA A 156 19.07 11.12 -3.28
CA ALA A 156 19.04 12.48 -2.76
C ALA A 156 20.46 13.07 -2.55
N ARG A 157 21.40 12.28 -2.05
CA ARG A 157 22.79 12.70 -1.87
C ARG A 157 23.55 12.86 -3.20
N ARG A 158 23.28 12.01 -4.19
CA ARG A 158 23.90 12.12 -5.53
C ARG A 158 23.44 13.37 -6.26
N ASP A 159 22.15 13.65 -6.19
CA ASP A 159 21.58 14.84 -6.82
C ASP A 159 22.09 16.13 -6.14
N ALA A 160 22.28 16.12 -4.83
CA ALA A 160 22.88 17.23 -4.10
C ALA A 160 24.32 17.52 -4.57
N ARG A 161 25.16 16.49 -4.69
CA ARG A 161 26.56 16.64 -5.17
C ARG A 161 26.65 17.13 -6.61
N ARG A 162 25.78 16.67 -7.52
CA ARG A 162 25.78 17.13 -8.92
C ARG A 162 25.51 18.63 -9.06
N VAL A 163 24.67 19.17 -8.19
CA VAL A 163 24.39 20.62 -8.18
C VAL A 163 25.59 21.41 -7.65
N GLU A 164 26.31 20.89 -6.66
CA GLU A 164 27.55 21.50 -6.15
C GLU A 164 28.68 21.50 -7.19
N GLU A 165 28.78 20.46 -8.03
CA GLU A 165 29.79 20.35 -9.08
C GLU A 165 29.47 21.23 -10.31
N SER A 166 28.22 21.69 -10.48
CA SER A 166 27.75 22.52 -11.58
C SER A 166 27.69 24.03 -11.26
N ALA A 167 27.92 24.40 -10.00
CA ALA A 167 27.92 25.79 -9.51
C ALA A 167 29.34 26.35 -9.42
#